data_6edfc3321abb0657b64f4710ca9672a6
#
_entry.id   6edfc3321abb0657b64f4710ca9672a6
#
_cell.length_a   1.000
_cell.length_b   1.000
_cell.length_c   1.000
_cell.angle_alpha   90.00
_cell.angle_beta   90.00
_cell.angle_gamma   90.00
#
_symmetry.space_group_name_H-M   'P 1'
#
loop_
_entity.id
_entity.type
_entity.pdbx_description
1 polymer ?
#
loop_
_entity_poly.entity_id
_entity_poly.type
_entity_poly.pdbx_seq_one_letter_code
_entity_poly.pdbx_strand_id
1 'polypeptide(L)'
;MRSGGWVLILAAAVTLVGTVWNLAPLFDPNRVRPRGDGREARSYDFDLTTTLVPKEKIVSCGMVADALPPLDDPKVITLAELSGLETVGRGKYLVPKDKVIGVVINGVSRAYPLRVLVWHEVVNDTVSGVPIVVTYNPLSEGIAVFDRRVAGQALTFGVSGLLYQSNLLMYDHAGSHAAESLWSQLQARAIAGPAASEARTLDVVPFALARWEDWQAAWPETTILGPVNGDGTKYGQDVYGTYFNSDDLRFPVDPLPPAGSLGRKTRVFVSGTPGAWTVTPLGVQNDESRFEVVGPSGTTPVPGFYAFWFAWYATHADDPGTTETTESR
;
A
#
# COMPACT_ATOMS: atom_id res chain seq x y z
N MET A 1 -34.09 33.11 51.74
CA MET A 1 -33.80 32.88 50.31
C MET A 1 -32.27 33.02 50.08
N ARG A 2 -31.49 31.96 50.34
CA ARG A 2 -30.06 31.92 50.05
C ARG A 2 -29.58 30.47 49.91
N SER A 3 -30.06 29.74 48.91
CA SER A 3 -29.67 28.34 48.72
C SER A 3 -29.36 27.93 47.29
N GLY A 4 -29.19 28.86 46.33
CA GLY A 4 -28.90 28.54 44.93
C GLY A 4 -27.43 28.64 44.51
N GLY A 5 -26.57 29.27 45.30
CA GLY A 5 -25.18 29.56 44.93
C GLY A 5 -24.30 28.30 44.83
N TRP A 6 -24.52 27.31 45.64
CA TRP A 6 -23.78 26.04 45.62
C TRP A 6 -24.03 25.22 44.37
N VAL A 7 -25.23 25.28 43.78
CA VAL A 7 -25.55 24.57 42.51
C VAL A 7 -24.78 25.15 41.37
N LEU A 8 -24.61 26.50 41.31
CA LEU A 8 -23.80 27.17 40.29
C LEU A 8 -22.30 26.85 40.43
N ILE A 9 -21.82 26.76 41.68
CA ILE A 9 -20.43 26.35 41.95
C ILE A 9 -20.19 24.92 41.54
N LEU A 10 -21.14 24.00 41.81
CA LEU A 10 -21.05 22.61 41.44
C LEU A 10 -21.12 22.42 39.91
N ALA A 11 -22.01 23.15 39.23
CA ALA A 11 -22.10 23.14 37.77
C ALA A 11 -20.81 23.69 37.14
N ALA A 12 -20.25 24.77 37.65
CA ALA A 12 -18.98 25.30 37.18
C ALA A 12 -17.81 24.34 37.41
N ALA A 13 -17.76 23.67 38.57
CA ALA A 13 -16.75 22.64 38.86
C ALA A 13 -16.84 21.46 37.95
N VAL A 14 -18.05 20.93 37.68
CA VAL A 14 -18.27 19.82 36.76
C VAL A 14 -17.88 20.19 35.31
N THR A 15 -18.23 21.42 34.90
CA THR A 15 -17.83 21.92 33.56
C THR A 15 -16.32 22.07 33.46
N LEU A 16 -15.66 22.61 34.50
CA LEU A 16 -14.21 22.76 34.53
C LEU A 16 -13.51 21.40 34.49
N VAL A 17 -13.94 20.44 35.31
CA VAL A 17 -13.42 19.07 35.32
C VAL A 17 -13.62 18.39 33.95
N GLY A 18 -14.81 18.52 33.37
CA GLY A 18 -15.10 17.99 32.03
C GLY A 18 -14.23 18.62 30.94
N THR A 19 -14.00 19.95 31.05
CA THR A 19 -13.13 20.66 30.10
C THR A 19 -11.66 20.24 30.27
N VAL A 20 -11.17 20.18 31.51
CA VAL A 20 -9.80 19.72 31.81
C VAL A 20 -9.59 18.28 31.35
N TRP A 21 -10.58 17.39 31.57
CA TRP A 21 -10.51 15.99 31.13
C TRP A 21 -10.46 15.88 29.59
N ASN A 22 -11.28 16.66 28.89
CA ASN A 22 -11.25 16.69 27.42
C ASN A 22 -9.98 17.33 26.86
N LEU A 23 -9.35 18.26 27.59
CA LEU A 23 -8.11 18.92 27.18
C LEU A 23 -6.85 18.20 27.65
N ALA A 24 -6.93 17.33 28.69
CA ALA A 24 -5.79 16.58 29.23
C ALA A 24 -5.01 15.80 28.15
N PRO A 25 -5.67 15.12 27.17
CA PRO A 25 -4.94 14.46 26.09
C PRO A 25 -4.13 15.40 25.19
N LEU A 26 -4.47 16.70 25.13
CA LEU A 26 -3.72 17.69 24.34
C LEU A 26 -2.38 18.06 24.99
N PHE A 27 -2.25 17.80 26.29
CA PHE A 27 -1.06 18.10 27.09
C PHE A 27 -0.27 16.83 27.49
N ASP A 28 -0.66 15.67 26.95
CA ASP A 28 0.11 14.44 27.15
C ASP A 28 1.46 14.55 26.42
N PRO A 29 2.59 14.61 27.15
CA PRO A 29 3.92 14.69 26.53
C PRO A 29 4.27 13.44 25.72
N ASN A 30 3.57 12.32 25.95
CA ASN A 30 3.76 11.07 25.21
C ASN A 30 2.79 10.93 24.02
N ARG A 31 1.94 11.95 23.78
CA ARG A 31 1.05 11.92 22.62
C ARG A 31 1.88 12.02 21.36
N VAL A 32 2.01 10.90 20.65
CA VAL A 32 2.57 10.90 19.29
C VAL A 32 1.67 11.79 18.42
N ARG A 33 2.18 12.94 18.00
CA ARG A 33 1.46 13.79 17.05
C ARG A 33 1.41 13.09 15.71
N PRO A 34 0.25 13.01 15.06
CA PRO A 34 0.17 12.49 13.70
C PRO A 34 1.14 13.27 12.81
N ARG A 35 1.92 12.57 12.01
CA ARG A 35 2.86 13.19 11.07
C ARG A 35 2.10 13.62 9.81
N GLY A 36 2.15 14.92 9.50
CA GLY A 36 1.43 15.52 8.38
C GLY A 36 0.08 16.11 8.77
N ASP A 37 -0.39 17.07 7.99
CA ASP A 37 -1.69 17.74 8.16
C ASP A 37 -2.76 17.26 7.18
N GLY A 38 -2.41 16.30 6.32
CA GLY A 38 -3.26 15.81 5.24
C GLY A 38 -3.42 16.79 4.07
N ARG A 39 -2.62 17.86 3.97
CA ARG A 39 -2.76 18.90 2.95
C ARG A 39 -1.46 19.16 2.20
N GLU A 40 -0.41 19.53 2.91
CA GLU A 40 0.84 19.95 2.30
C GLU A 40 1.96 18.95 2.58
N ALA A 41 2.71 18.55 1.55
CA ALA A 41 3.81 17.58 1.68
C ALA A 41 4.86 18.00 2.71
N ARG A 42 5.13 19.30 2.85
CA ARG A 42 6.10 19.83 3.83
C ARG A 42 5.68 19.60 5.29
N SER A 43 4.37 19.41 5.57
CA SER A 43 3.88 19.19 6.94
C SER A 43 4.24 17.80 7.49
N TYR A 44 4.71 16.91 6.63
CA TYR A 44 5.08 15.55 7.01
C TYR A 44 6.53 15.42 7.51
N ASP A 45 7.29 16.51 7.56
CA ASP A 45 8.65 16.58 8.09
C ASP A 45 9.65 15.56 7.48
N PHE A 46 9.42 15.13 6.21
CA PHE A 46 10.42 14.41 5.45
C PHE A 46 11.42 15.40 4.84
N ASP A 47 12.68 15.01 4.77
CA ASP A 47 13.69 15.81 4.09
C ASP A 47 13.47 15.80 2.57
N LEU A 48 12.87 16.88 2.07
CA LEU A 48 12.65 17.13 0.64
C LEU A 48 13.66 18.14 0.07
N THR A 49 14.78 18.38 0.73
CA THR A 49 15.84 19.26 0.22
C THR A 49 16.61 18.64 -0.93
N THR A 50 16.83 17.31 -0.85
CA THR A 50 17.43 16.52 -1.91
C THR A 50 16.42 15.46 -2.37
N THR A 51 15.88 15.62 -3.58
CA THR A 51 14.95 14.68 -4.18
C THR A 51 15.45 14.22 -5.54
N LEU A 52 15.24 12.95 -5.87
CA LEU A 52 15.54 12.38 -7.20
C LEU A 52 14.38 12.55 -8.20
N VAL A 53 13.30 13.21 -7.76
CA VAL A 53 12.12 13.53 -8.55
C VAL A 53 11.73 14.97 -8.29
N PRO A 54 10.96 15.65 -9.17
CA PRO A 54 10.45 16.99 -8.92
C PRO A 54 9.61 17.02 -7.63
N LYS A 55 10.09 17.78 -6.63
CA LYS A 55 9.45 17.82 -5.29
C LYS A 55 8.01 18.32 -5.30
N GLU A 56 7.67 19.18 -6.26
CA GLU A 56 6.33 19.71 -6.48
C GLU A 56 5.33 18.64 -6.95
N LYS A 57 5.84 17.50 -7.43
CA LYS A 57 5.03 16.33 -7.79
C LYS A 57 4.83 15.35 -6.62
N ILE A 58 5.47 15.61 -5.46
CA ILE A 58 5.20 14.90 -4.21
C ILE A 58 4.04 15.61 -3.52
N VAL A 59 2.90 14.94 -3.42
CA VAL A 59 1.65 15.51 -2.92
C VAL A 59 1.08 14.72 -1.74
N SER A 60 0.33 15.38 -0.87
CA SER A 60 -0.40 14.68 0.20
C SER A 60 -1.56 13.86 -0.37
N CYS A 61 -1.79 12.67 0.15
CA CYS A 61 -2.96 11.84 -0.17
C CYS A 61 -4.22 12.27 0.60
N GLY A 62 -4.16 13.32 1.40
CA GLY A 62 -5.27 13.77 2.26
C GLY A 62 -5.30 13.16 3.65
N MET A 63 -4.35 12.28 3.99
CA MET A 63 -4.25 11.61 5.27
C MET A 63 -2.88 11.83 5.90
N VAL A 64 -2.81 11.79 7.22
CA VAL A 64 -1.54 11.78 7.96
C VAL A 64 -0.76 10.49 7.69
N ALA A 65 0.53 10.47 7.97
CA ALA A 65 1.34 9.25 7.89
C ALA A 65 0.72 8.16 8.77
N ASP A 66 0.76 6.92 8.29
CA ASP A 66 0.22 5.71 8.92
C ASP A 66 -1.27 5.80 9.33
N ALA A 67 -2.05 6.71 8.70
CA ALA A 67 -3.51 6.69 8.82
C ALA A 67 -4.11 5.36 8.32
N LEU A 68 -3.45 4.74 7.35
CA LEU A 68 -3.59 3.32 7.01
C LEU A 68 -2.41 2.60 7.69
N PRO A 69 -2.62 2.00 8.90
CA PRO A 69 -1.52 1.47 9.66
C PRO A 69 -0.86 0.29 8.93
N PRO A 70 0.45 0.31 8.71
CA PRO A 70 1.16 -0.82 8.15
C PRO A 70 1.02 -2.05 9.06
N LEU A 71 1.20 -3.23 8.52
CA LEU A 71 1.21 -4.47 9.28
C LEU A 71 2.66 -4.94 9.43
N ASP A 72 3.13 -5.01 10.69
CA ASP A 72 4.48 -5.47 11.02
C ASP A 72 4.40 -6.85 11.65
N ASP A 73 5.15 -7.81 11.09
CA ASP A 73 5.17 -9.21 11.50
C ASP A 73 3.76 -9.78 11.77
N PRO A 74 2.85 -9.69 10.78
CA PRO A 74 1.43 -9.96 11.00
C PRO A 74 1.20 -11.44 11.33
N LYS A 75 0.12 -11.70 12.07
CA LYS A 75 -0.33 -13.06 12.27
C LYS A 75 -0.64 -13.71 10.93
N VAL A 76 -0.06 -14.89 10.68
CA VAL A 76 -0.42 -15.76 9.57
C VAL A 76 -1.17 -16.97 10.08
N ILE A 77 -2.06 -17.52 9.25
CA ILE A 77 -2.88 -18.68 9.54
C ILE A 77 -2.71 -19.76 8.48
N THR A 78 -2.94 -20.99 8.87
CA THR A 78 -3.00 -22.16 7.97
C THR A 78 -4.35 -22.28 7.28
N LEU A 79 -4.46 -23.14 6.26
CA LEU A 79 -5.74 -23.46 5.63
C LEU A 79 -6.75 -24.08 6.61
N ALA A 80 -6.26 -24.90 7.57
CA ALA A 80 -7.11 -25.49 8.60
C ALA A 80 -7.70 -24.41 9.52
N GLU A 81 -6.87 -23.44 9.93
CA GLU A 81 -7.35 -22.30 10.73
C GLU A 81 -8.31 -21.40 9.94
N LEU A 82 -8.03 -21.16 8.65
CA LEU A 82 -8.93 -20.41 7.76
C LEU A 82 -10.31 -21.06 7.68
N SER A 83 -10.37 -22.40 7.53
CA SER A 83 -11.64 -23.13 7.47
C SER A 83 -12.45 -23.05 8.78
N GLY A 84 -11.76 -22.85 9.91
CA GLY A 84 -12.35 -22.67 11.23
C GLY A 84 -12.74 -21.22 11.58
N LEU A 85 -12.40 -20.25 10.74
CA LEU A 85 -12.80 -18.87 10.97
C LEU A 85 -14.31 -18.72 10.77
N GLU A 86 -14.99 -18.27 11.82
CA GLU A 86 -16.38 -17.86 11.70
C GLU A 86 -16.51 -16.65 10.78
N THR A 87 -17.69 -16.51 10.19
CA THR A 87 -18.04 -15.34 9.40
C THR A 87 -17.95 -14.10 10.27
N VAL A 88 -16.98 -13.25 10.01
CA VAL A 88 -16.83 -11.97 10.70
C VAL A 88 -17.77 -10.97 10.06
N GLY A 89 -18.81 -10.58 10.77
CA GLY A 89 -19.83 -9.67 10.26
C GLY A 89 -20.67 -10.30 9.15
N ARG A 90 -20.63 -9.76 7.92
CA ARG A 90 -21.47 -10.17 6.80
C ARG A 90 -20.75 -10.98 5.72
N GLY A 91 -19.80 -11.81 6.06
CA GLY A 91 -19.13 -12.61 5.03
C GLY A 91 -17.98 -13.44 5.55
N LYS A 92 -17.50 -14.34 4.70
CA LYS A 92 -16.29 -15.12 4.96
C LYS A 92 -15.07 -14.20 4.90
N TYR A 93 -14.03 -14.50 5.70
CA TYR A 93 -12.76 -13.78 5.66
C TYR A 93 -12.15 -13.79 4.24
N LEU A 94 -12.24 -14.92 3.55
CA LEU A 94 -11.76 -15.07 2.19
C LEU A 94 -12.74 -15.91 1.37
N VAL A 95 -13.06 -15.49 0.16
CA VAL A 95 -13.92 -16.23 -0.77
C VAL A 95 -13.13 -16.62 -2.02
N PRO A 96 -13.57 -17.67 -2.78
CA PRO A 96 -12.82 -18.21 -3.92
C PRO A 96 -12.32 -17.17 -4.92
N LYS A 97 -13.14 -16.18 -5.24
CA LYS A 97 -12.83 -15.11 -6.21
C LYS A 97 -11.99 -13.95 -5.64
N ASP A 98 -11.71 -13.93 -4.34
CA ASP A 98 -10.87 -12.89 -3.76
C ASP A 98 -9.45 -12.95 -4.35
N LYS A 99 -8.86 -11.78 -4.57
CA LYS A 99 -7.49 -11.70 -5.05
C LYS A 99 -6.51 -11.75 -3.91
N VAL A 100 -5.42 -12.43 -4.17
CA VAL A 100 -4.29 -12.53 -3.26
C VAL A 100 -2.99 -12.23 -4.00
N ILE A 101 -2.09 -11.56 -3.32
CA ILE A 101 -0.68 -11.53 -3.69
C ILE A 101 -0.05 -12.78 -3.09
N GLY A 102 0.45 -13.66 -3.93
CA GLY A 102 1.10 -14.90 -3.51
C GLY A 102 2.61 -14.81 -3.67
N VAL A 103 3.36 -15.20 -2.65
CA VAL A 103 4.82 -15.33 -2.72
C VAL A 103 5.25 -16.74 -2.40
N VAL A 104 6.37 -17.15 -3.00
CA VAL A 104 7.02 -18.43 -2.69
C VAL A 104 8.50 -18.17 -2.46
N ILE A 105 8.96 -18.39 -1.23
CA ILE A 105 10.34 -18.14 -0.83
C ILE A 105 10.89 -19.41 -0.18
N ASN A 106 11.96 -19.95 -0.73
CA ASN A 106 12.59 -21.19 -0.26
C ASN A 106 11.57 -22.36 -0.11
N GLY A 107 10.60 -22.45 -1.03
CA GLY A 107 9.56 -23.48 -1.00
C GLY A 107 8.40 -23.19 -0.02
N VAL A 108 8.44 -22.12 0.74
CA VAL A 108 7.33 -21.69 1.63
C VAL A 108 6.45 -20.71 0.87
N SER A 109 5.16 -21.06 0.71
CA SER A 109 4.16 -20.21 0.07
C SER A 109 3.33 -19.41 1.08
N ARG A 110 3.02 -18.16 0.75
CA ARG A 110 2.18 -17.26 1.57
C ARG A 110 1.31 -16.36 0.72
N ALA A 111 0.06 -16.18 1.14
CA ALA A 111 -0.93 -15.36 0.46
C ALA A 111 -1.31 -14.11 1.28
N TYR A 112 -1.41 -12.97 0.61
CA TYR A 112 -1.81 -11.68 1.18
C TYR A 112 -3.08 -11.19 0.47
N PRO A 113 -4.27 -11.26 1.10
CA PRO A 113 -5.52 -10.86 0.47
C PRO A 113 -5.54 -9.35 0.16
N LEU A 114 -5.84 -8.97 -1.09
CA LEU A 114 -5.93 -7.56 -1.47
C LEU A 114 -6.97 -6.79 -0.67
N ARG A 115 -8.08 -7.45 -0.31
CA ARG A 115 -9.13 -6.85 0.54
C ARG A 115 -8.62 -6.36 1.89
N VAL A 116 -7.54 -6.96 2.41
CA VAL A 116 -6.86 -6.50 3.64
C VAL A 116 -5.90 -5.36 3.29
N LEU A 117 -5.11 -5.52 2.22
CA LEU A 117 -4.12 -4.52 1.84
C LEU A 117 -4.73 -3.18 1.41
N VAL A 118 -5.97 -3.13 0.93
CA VAL A 118 -6.72 -1.88 0.68
C VAL A 118 -6.72 -0.94 1.91
N TRP A 119 -6.65 -1.50 3.12
CA TRP A 119 -6.74 -0.78 4.39
C TRP A 119 -5.40 -0.62 5.11
N HIS A 120 -4.34 -1.21 4.57
CA HIS A 120 -3.03 -1.22 5.21
C HIS A 120 -1.90 -0.80 4.27
N GLU A 121 -2.06 -1.00 2.98
CA GLU A 121 -1.14 -0.70 1.88
C GLU A 121 0.26 -1.34 1.99
N VAL A 122 0.80 -1.51 3.20
CA VAL A 122 2.15 -2.01 3.48
C VAL A 122 2.09 -3.14 4.50
N VAL A 123 2.74 -4.26 4.19
CA VAL A 123 2.90 -5.41 5.09
C VAL A 123 4.38 -5.78 5.17
N ASN A 124 5.01 -5.53 6.32
CA ASN A 124 6.36 -5.98 6.63
C ASN A 124 6.28 -7.38 7.21
N ASP A 125 6.84 -8.37 6.51
CA ASP A 125 6.76 -9.77 6.92
C ASP A 125 8.14 -10.46 6.78
N THR A 126 8.22 -11.69 7.29
CA THR A 126 9.37 -12.56 7.11
C THR A 126 8.88 -13.93 6.65
N VAL A 127 9.25 -14.35 5.44
CA VAL A 127 8.88 -15.63 4.86
C VAL A 127 10.13 -16.49 4.72
N SER A 128 10.14 -17.65 5.37
CA SER A 128 11.30 -18.56 5.34
C SER A 128 12.64 -17.87 5.67
N GLY A 129 12.62 -16.95 6.65
CA GLY A 129 13.81 -16.19 7.07
C GLY A 129 14.21 -15.02 6.16
N VAL A 130 13.49 -14.78 5.08
CA VAL A 130 13.71 -13.62 4.19
C VAL A 130 12.74 -12.50 4.57
N PRO A 131 13.24 -11.34 5.02
CA PRO A 131 12.40 -10.19 5.30
C PRO A 131 11.91 -9.55 4.00
N ILE A 132 10.60 -9.43 3.86
CA ILE A 132 9.95 -8.84 2.68
C ILE A 132 8.99 -7.72 3.08
N VAL A 133 8.70 -6.83 2.15
CA VAL A 133 7.57 -5.90 2.22
C VAL A 133 6.64 -6.14 1.05
N VAL A 134 5.37 -6.40 1.36
CA VAL A 134 4.29 -6.55 0.37
C VAL A 134 3.51 -5.26 0.33
N THR A 135 3.34 -4.70 -0.86
CA THR A 135 2.74 -3.37 -1.03
C THR A 135 1.59 -3.39 -2.02
N TYR A 136 0.52 -2.66 -1.69
CA TYR A 136 -0.61 -2.42 -2.59
C TYR A 136 -1.10 -0.99 -2.46
N ASN A 137 -1.15 -0.26 -3.55
CA ASN A 137 -1.76 1.06 -3.61
C ASN A 137 -2.96 1.07 -4.57
N PRO A 138 -4.20 1.20 -4.07
CA PRO A 138 -5.39 1.12 -4.92
C PRO A 138 -5.57 2.32 -5.87
N LEU A 139 -4.94 3.47 -5.60
CA LEU A 139 -5.04 4.65 -6.47
C LEU A 139 -4.37 4.42 -7.83
N SER A 140 -3.26 3.73 -7.84
CA SER A 140 -2.49 3.37 -9.03
C SER A 140 -2.64 1.89 -9.41
N GLU A 141 -3.41 1.10 -8.65
CA GLU A 141 -3.40 -0.36 -8.68
C GLU A 141 -1.97 -0.94 -8.58
N GLY A 142 -1.08 -0.18 -7.92
CA GLY A 142 0.33 -0.53 -7.76
C GLY A 142 0.50 -1.72 -6.81
N ILE A 143 1.10 -2.81 -7.31
CA ILE A 143 1.48 -3.98 -6.51
C ILE A 143 2.95 -4.26 -6.75
N ALA A 144 3.70 -4.43 -5.66
CA ALA A 144 5.07 -4.90 -5.69
C ALA A 144 5.41 -5.60 -4.38
N VAL A 145 6.34 -6.53 -4.45
CA VAL A 145 6.93 -7.18 -3.28
C VAL A 145 8.44 -6.97 -3.34
N PHE A 146 9.04 -6.57 -2.22
CA PHE A 146 10.46 -6.29 -2.16
C PHE A 146 11.14 -7.05 -1.03
N ASP A 147 12.39 -7.41 -1.24
CA ASP A 147 13.29 -7.69 -0.13
C ASP A 147 13.57 -6.37 0.61
N ARG A 148 13.29 -6.36 1.91
CA ARG A 148 13.48 -5.13 2.71
C ARG A 148 14.87 -5.00 3.34
N ARG A 149 15.83 -5.81 2.90
CA ARG A 149 17.24 -5.67 3.28
C ARG A 149 17.92 -4.63 2.40
N VAL A 150 18.30 -3.53 2.99
CA VAL A 150 19.05 -2.45 2.35
C VAL A 150 20.37 -2.29 3.09
N ALA A 151 21.49 -2.33 2.38
CA ALA A 151 22.84 -2.26 2.96
C ALA A 151 23.05 -3.27 4.12
N GLY A 152 22.47 -4.48 4.01
CA GLY A 152 22.59 -5.55 5.01
C GLY A 152 21.68 -5.42 6.23
N GLN A 153 20.82 -4.40 6.29
CA GLN A 153 19.84 -4.20 7.35
C GLN A 153 18.41 -4.39 6.85
N ALA A 154 17.58 -5.11 7.60
CA ALA A 154 16.16 -5.22 7.30
C ALA A 154 15.44 -3.94 7.76
N LEU A 155 14.91 -3.17 6.80
CA LEU A 155 14.11 -1.98 7.10
C LEU A 155 12.67 -2.37 7.44
N THR A 156 11.96 -1.47 8.13
CA THR A 156 10.52 -1.53 8.33
C THR A 156 9.90 -0.33 7.61
N PHE A 157 8.89 -0.57 6.80
CA PHE A 157 8.26 0.47 5.99
C PHE A 157 6.90 0.87 6.53
N GLY A 158 6.62 2.18 6.53
CA GLY A 158 5.33 2.77 6.81
C GLY A 158 4.69 3.41 5.59
N VAL A 159 3.42 3.83 5.75
CA VAL A 159 2.65 4.57 4.76
C VAL A 159 2.86 6.06 5.00
N SER A 160 3.60 6.74 4.13
CA SER A 160 4.00 8.13 4.39
C SER A 160 2.86 9.15 4.40
N GLY A 161 1.70 8.81 3.80
CA GLY A 161 0.63 9.78 3.54
C GLY A 161 0.90 10.66 2.32
N LEU A 162 2.01 10.43 1.62
CA LEU A 162 2.41 11.14 0.42
C LEU A 162 2.34 10.24 -0.82
N LEU A 163 2.15 10.88 -1.97
CA LEU A 163 2.09 10.23 -3.29
C LEU A 163 3.08 10.91 -4.24
N TYR A 164 3.62 10.12 -5.15
CA TYR A 164 4.30 10.58 -6.35
C TYR A 164 3.61 9.97 -7.58
N GLN A 165 3.13 10.80 -8.51
CA GLN A 165 2.38 10.34 -9.69
C GLN A 165 1.17 9.45 -9.33
N SER A 166 0.41 9.85 -8.30
CA SER A 166 -0.73 9.09 -7.77
C SER A 166 -0.39 7.69 -7.23
N ASN A 167 0.88 7.41 -6.98
CA ASN A 167 1.37 6.14 -6.42
C ASN A 167 1.97 6.34 -5.03
N LEU A 168 1.88 5.28 -4.22
CA LEU A 168 2.35 5.21 -2.83
C LEU A 168 3.83 5.60 -2.70
N LEU A 169 4.10 6.51 -1.77
CA LEU A 169 5.40 6.67 -1.17
C LEU A 169 5.41 6.00 0.20
N MET A 170 6.25 4.99 0.35
CA MET A 170 6.58 4.41 1.64
C MET A 170 7.64 5.27 2.34
N TYR A 171 7.81 5.09 3.64
CA TYR A 171 8.97 5.63 4.34
C TYR A 171 9.58 4.55 5.24
N ASP A 172 10.90 4.60 5.46
CA ASP A 172 11.58 3.70 6.37
C ASP A 172 11.54 4.22 7.80
N HIS A 173 11.38 3.32 8.77
CA HIS A 173 11.42 3.66 10.19
C HIS A 173 12.87 3.65 10.69
N ALA A 174 13.64 4.69 10.35
CA ALA A 174 15.06 4.79 10.69
C ALA A 174 15.34 5.34 12.10
N GLY A 175 14.34 5.35 12.99
CA GLY A 175 14.45 5.74 14.40
C GLY A 175 14.43 7.25 14.65
N SER A 176 14.58 8.11 13.65
CA SER A 176 14.37 9.56 13.75
C SER A 176 13.91 10.13 12.41
N HIS A 177 13.08 11.16 12.43
CA HIS A 177 12.56 11.79 11.21
C HIS A 177 13.66 12.28 10.26
N ALA A 178 14.79 12.73 10.79
CA ALA A 178 15.92 13.19 9.97
C ALA A 178 16.68 12.05 9.26
N ALA A 179 16.54 10.82 9.74
CA ALA A 179 17.17 9.65 9.14
C ALA A 179 16.25 8.90 8.18
N GLU A 180 14.96 9.20 8.18
CA GLU A 180 13.95 8.54 7.35
C GLU A 180 13.96 9.05 5.92
N SER A 181 13.67 8.16 4.99
CA SER A 181 13.64 8.43 3.55
C SER A 181 12.30 8.07 2.95
N LEU A 182 11.92 8.73 1.86
CA LEU A 182 10.77 8.37 1.06
C LEU A 182 11.17 7.41 -0.07
N TRP A 183 10.39 6.35 -0.23
CA TRP A 183 10.62 5.28 -1.19
C TRP A 183 9.45 5.17 -2.17
N SER A 184 9.73 5.25 -3.46
CA SER A 184 8.73 5.08 -4.51
C SER A 184 8.48 3.60 -4.76
N GLN A 185 7.23 3.16 -4.58
CA GLN A 185 6.81 1.78 -4.86
C GLN A 185 7.11 1.38 -6.30
N LEU A 186 6.68 2.15 -7.30
CA LEU A 186 6.85 1.79 -8.71
C LEU A 186 8.27 1.99 -9.23
N GLN A 187 9.12 2.80 -8.56
CA GLN A 187 10.53 2.93 -8.94
C GLN A 187 11.46 1.99 -8.16
N ALA A 188 10.94 1.28 -7.15
CA ALA A 188 11.73 0.39 -6.27
C ALA A 188 12.97 1.07 -5.69
N ARG A 189 12.90 2.36 -5.34
CA ARG A 189 14.06 3.13 -4.84
C ARG A 189 13.63 4.25 -3.89
N ALA A 190 14.58 4.67 -3.08
CA ALA A 190 14.45 5.92 -2.34
C ALA A 190 14.47 7.11 -3.31
N ILE A 191 13.59 8.09 -3.06
CA ILE A 191 13.46 9.30 -3.89
C ILE A 191 13.71 10.60 -3.12
N ALA A 192 13.70 10.56 -1.81
CA ALA A 192 14.02 11.68 -0.93
C ALA A 192 14.64 11.18 0.38
N GLY A 193 15.39 12.05 1.05
CA GLY A 193 16.08 11.75 2.30
C GLY A 193 17.43 11.04 2.13
N PRO A 194 18.03 10.57 3.24
CA PRO A 194 19.39 9.98 3.23
C PRO A 194 19.56 8.80 2.29
N ALA A 195 18.62 7.86 2.24
CA ALA A 195 18.71 6.71 1.35
C ALA A 195 18.67 7.11 -0.14
N ALA A 196 17.98 8.20 -0.50
CA ALA A 196 17.99 8.72 -1.86
C ALA A 196 19.36 9.32 -2.22
N SER A 197 20.01 10.02 -1.29
CA SER A 197 21.36 10.56 -1.48
C SER A 197 22.39 9.45 -1.71
N GLU A 198 22.13 8.26 -1.18
CA GLU A 198 22.95 7.06 -1.36
C GLU A 198 22.50 6.19 -2.55
N ALA A 199 21.51 6.65 -3.34
CA ALA A 199 20.93 5.92 -4.47
C ALA A 199 20.44 4.50 -4.11
N ARG A 200 19.87 4.33 -2.92
CA ARG A 200 19.41 3.02 -2.44
C ARG A 200 18.20 2.54 -3.20
N THR A 201 18.18 1.24 -3.51
CA THR A 201 17.12 0.54 -4.23
C THR A 201 16.59 -0.64 -3.42
N LEU A 202 15.43 -1.14 -3.81
CA LEU A 202 14.82 -2.36 -3.29
C LEU A 202 14.85 -3.45 -4.36
N ASP A 203 15.22 -4.65 -3.98
CA ASP A 203 15.19 -5.81 -4.85
C ASP A 203 13.76 -6.36 -4.95
N VAL A 204 13.25 -6.53 -6.17
CA VAL A 204 11.93 -7.07 -6.42
C VAL A 204 11.90 -8.57 -6.12
N VAL A 205 11.02 -9.00 -5.24
CA VAL A 205 10.75 -10.40 -4.94
C VAL A 205 9.68 -10.92 -5.91
N PRO A 206 9.88 -12.08 -6.54
CA PRO A 206 8.85 -12.70 -7.38
C PRO A 206 7.55 -12.92 -6.63
N PHE A 207 6.42 -12.56 -7.26
CA PHE A 207 5.09 -12.77 -6.71
C PHE A 207 4.07 -13.06 -7.82
N ALA A 208 2.93 -13.61 -7.44
CA ALA A 208 1.78 -13.80 -8.30
C ALA A 208 0.60 -12.98 -7.79
N LEU A 209 -0.22 -12.47 -8.69
CA LEU A 209 -1.55 -11.96 -8.39
C LEU A 209 -2.57 -12.97 -8.93
N ALA A 210 -3.29 -13.66 -8.06
CA ALA A 210 -4.16 -14.75 -8.42
C ALA A 210 -5.50 -14.68 -7.67
N ARG A 211 -6.51 -15.41 -8.13
CA ARG A 211 -7.70 -15.71 -7.31
C ARG A 211 -7.28 -16.63 -6.17
N TRP A 212 -7.95 -16.51 -5.06
CA TRP A 212 -7.69 -17.37 -3.92
C TRP A 212 -7.84 -18.86 -4.25
N GLU A 213 -8.89 -19.24 -4.96
CA GLU A 213 -9.12 -20.63 -5.35
C GLU A 213 -7.99 -21.21 -6.20
N ASP A 214 -7.47 -20.43 -7.15
CA ASP A 214 -6.38 -20.85 -8.05
C ASP A 214 -5.06 -20.94 -7.26
N TRP A 215 -4.78 -19.95 -6.41
CA TRP A 215 -3.60 -19.97 -5.57
C TRP A 215 -3.60 -21.14 -4.61
N GLN A 216 -4.72 -21.39 -3.92
CA GLN A 216 -4.87 -22.51 -2.98
C GLN A 216 -4.71 -23.87 -3.67
N ALA A 217 -5.24 -23.99 -4.89
CA ALA A 217 -5.11 -25.23 -5.66
C ALA A 217 -3.65 -25.50 -6.08
N ALA A 218 -2.91 -24.45 -6.46
CA ALA A 218 -1.51 -24.56 -6.86
C ALA A 218 -0.56 -24.73 -5.66
N TRP A 219 -0.92 -24.15 -4.51
CA TRP A 219 -0.09 -24.12 -3.29
C TRP A 219 -0.89 -24.59 -2.07
N PRO A 220 -1.18 -25.91 -1.96
CA PRO A 220 -2.08 -26.45 -0.91
C PRO A 220 -1.52 -26.33 0.50
N GLU A 221 -0.22 -26.09 0.68
CA GLU A 221 0.43 -25.86 1.97
C GLU A 221 0.61 -24.36 2.30
N THR A 222 -0.04 -23.47 1.51
CA THR A 222 0.12 -22.02 1.70
C THR A 222 -0.38 -21.56 3.06
N THR A 223 0.33 -20.62 3.65
CA THR A 223 -0.18 -19.82 4.78
C THR A 223 -0.81 -18.54 4.26
N ILE A 224 -1.63 -17.89 5.08
CA ILE A 224 -2.39 -16.71 4.67
C ILE A 224 -2.20 -15.63 5.73
N LEU A 225 -2.05 -14.38 5.30
CA LEU A 225 -2.21 -13.23 6.20
C LEU A 225 -3.54 -13.35 6.94
N GLY A 226 -3.48 -13.52 8.26
CA GLY A 226 -4.65 -13.74 9.10
C GLY A 226 -5.46 -12.47 9.34
N PRO A 227 -6.64 -12.59 9.97
CA PRO A 227 -7.43 -11.43 10.37
C PRO A 227 -6.63 -10.53 11.30
N VAL A 228 -6.63 -9.24 10.99
CA VAL A 228 -6.06 -8.21 11.87
C VAL A 228 -7.06 -7.95 13.01
N ASN A 229 -6.56 -7.88 14.24
CA ASN A 229 -7.41 -7.62 15.42
C ASN A 229 -8.20 -6.32 15.24
N GLY A 230 -9.51 -6.38 15.51
CA GLY A 230 -10.42 -5.25 15.39
C GLY A 230 -11.58 -5.52 14.43
N ASP A 231 -12.04 -4.49 13.75
CA ASP A 231 -13.23 -4.55 12.90
C ASP A 231 -12.95 -5.20 11.55
N GLY A 232 -13.00 -6.53 11.51
CA GLY A 232 -12.88 -7.29 10.25
C GLY A 232 -13.96 -6.97 9.22
N THR A 233 -15.05 -6.28 9.61
CA THR A 233 -16.14 -5.91 8.69
C THR A 233 -15.69 -4.91 7.62
N LYS A 234 -14.69 -4.07 7.92
CA LYS A 234 -14.14 -3.13 6.95
C LYS A 234 -13.57 -3.83 5.72
N TYR A 235 -12.98 -5.02 5.87
CA TYR A 235 -12.36 -5.75 4.76
C TYR A 235 -13.35 -6.29 3.72
N GLY A 236 -14.64 -6.28 4.02
CA GLY A 236 -15.70 -6.62 3.08
C GLY A 236 -16.23 -5.43 2.27
N GLN A 237 -15.74 -4.22 2.50
CA GLN A 237 -16.23 -3.01 1.84
C GLN A 237 -15.47 -2.76 0.52
N ASP A 238 -16.19 -2.48 -0.55
CA ASP A 238 -15.62 -2.01 -1.80
C ASP A 238 -15.54 -0.48 -1.81
N VAL A 239 -14.43 0.05 -1.30
CA VAL A 239 -14.20 1.50 -1.19
C VAL A 239 -13.63 2.14 -2.46
N TYR A 240 -13.19 1.33 -3.43
CA TYR A 240 -12.57 1.81 -4.67
C TYR A 240 -13.33 1.43 -5.94
N GLY A 241 -14.43 0.66 -5.87
CA GLY A 241 -15.16 0.18 -7.05
C GLY A 241 -15.61 1.29 -8.00
N THR A 242 -16.16 2.39 -7.46
CA THR A 242 -16.50 3.56 -8.27
C THR A 242 -15.27 4.17 -8.94
N TYR A 243 -14.16 4.27 -8.24
CA TYR A 243 -12.89 4.80 -8.79
C TYR A 243 -12.34 3.89 -9.90
N PHE A 244 -12.37 2.59 -9.72
CA PHE A 244 -11.89 1.64 -10.74
C PHE A 244 -12.76 1.62 -11.99
N ASN A 245 -14.02 1.98 -11.86
CA ASN A 245 -15.00 2.02 -12.95
C ASN A 245 -15.11 3.40 -13.65
N SER A 246 -14.29 4.37 -13.27
CA SER A 246 -14.24 5.71 -13.90
C SER A 246 -12.86 5.97 -14.50
N ASP A 247 -12.77 6.88 -15.47
CA ASP A 247 -11.50 7.35 -16.02
C ASP A 247 -10.87 8.48 -15.18
N ASP A 248 -11.55 8.92 -14.13
CA ASP A 248 -11.10 10.01 -13.28
C ASP A 248 -9.89 9.60 -12.44
N LEU A 249 -8.92 10.51 -12.32
CA LEU A 249 -7.77 10.39 -11.43
C LEU A 249 -8.01 11.26 -10.20
N ARG A 250 -7.82 10.68 -9.02
CA ARG A 250 -8.04 11.39 -7.75
C ARG A 250 -6.91 12.37 -7.40
N PHE A 251 -5.72 12.14 -7.93
CA PHE A 251 -4.52 12.95 -7.65
C PHE A 251 -3.82 13.34 -8.95
N PRO A 252 -3.05 14.43 -8.94
CA PRO A 252 -2.32 14.90 -10.11
C PRO A 252 -1.34 13.86 -10.64
N VAL A 253 -1.29 13.75 -11.98
CA VAL A 253 -0.34 12.90 -12.71
C VAL A 253 0.14 13.67 -13.93
N ASP A 254 1.46 13.74 -14.10
CA ASP A 254 2.10 14.43 -15.22
C ASP A 254 3.51 13.85 -15.48
N PRO A 255 3.81 13.42 -16.73
CA PRO A 255 2.93 13.48 -17.91
C PRO A 255 1.85 12.38 -17.91
N LEU A 256 0.73 12.64 -18.54
CA LEU A 256 -0.26 11.61 -18.85
C LEU A 256 0.18 10.81 -20.10
N PRO A 257 -0.22 9.52 -20.21
CA PRO A 257 0.00 8.75 -21.43
C PRO A 257 -0.54 9.48 -22.67
N PRO A 258 0.17 9.41 -23.81
CA PRO A 258 -0.25 10.09 -25.04
C PRO A 258 -1.56 9.50 -25.59
N ALA A 259 -2.29 10.30 -26.36
CA ALA A 259 -3.47 9.83 -27.07
C ALA A 259 -3.09 8.70 -28.05
N GLY A 260 -3.87 7.63 -28.06
CA GLY A 260 -3.62 6.45 -28.90
C GLY A 260 -2.74 5.37 -28.26
N SER A 261 -2.20 5.61 -27.05
CA SER A 261 -1.61 4.55 -26.21
C SER A 261 -2.68 3.74 -25.49
N LEU A 262 -2.26 2.85 -24.59
CA LEU A 262 -3.17 2.13 -23.70
C LEU A 262 -4.07 3.10 -22.93
N GLY A 263 -5.31 2.68 -22.62
CA GLY A 263 -6.22 3.45 -21.77
C GLY A 263 -5.56 3.73 -20.39
N ARG A 264 -5.82 4.92 -19.83
CA ARG A 264 -5.15 5.37 -18.58
C ARG A 264 -5.21 4.32 -17.47
N LYS A 265 -6.36 3.72 -17.24
CA LYS A 265 -6.57 2.68 -16.22
C LYS A 265 -6.49 1.26 -16.78
N THR A 266 -5.87 1.07 -17.94
CA THR A 266 -5.48 -0.28 -18.35
C THR A 266 -4.52 -0.83 -17.31
N ARG A 267 -4.84 -2.00 -16.76
CA ARG A 267 -3.93 -2.73 -15.89
C ARG A 267 -2.79 -3.27 -16.70
N VAL A 268 -1.59 -3.09 -16.21
CA VAL A 268 -0.39 -3.63 -16.85
C VAL A 268 0.41 -4.45 -15.84
N PHE A 269 1.05 -5.50 -16.34
CA PHE A 269 2.17 -6.13 -15.65
C PHE A 269 3.46 -5.66 -16.31
N VAL A 270 4.40 -5.23 -15.50
CA VAL A 270 5.67 -4.74 -16.00
C VAL A 270 6.81 -5.55 -15.41
N SER A 271 7.67 -6.05 -16.26
CA SER A 271 8.86 -6.81 -15.91
C SER A 271 10.09 -6.23 -16.62
N GLY A 272 11.25 -6.55 -16.12
CA GLY A 272 12.52 -6.06 -16.68
C GLY A 272 13.35 -5.30 -15.66
N THR A 273 14.20 -4.41 -16.17
CA THR A 273 15.10 -3.56 -15.38
C THR A 273 15.05 -2.13 -15.91
N PRO A 274 15.53 -1.13 -15.16
CA PRO A 274 15.66 0.23 -15.66
C PRO A 274 16.34 0.29 -17.03
N GLY A 275 15.71 0.97 -17.99
CA GLY A 275 16.15 1.06 -19.39
C GLY A 275 15.74 -0.12 -20.28
N ALA A 276 15.08 -1.16 -19.75
CA ALA A 276 14.65 -2.33 -20.51
C ALA A 276 13.36 -2.94 -19.91
N TRP A 277 12.29 -2.13 -19.84
CA TRP A 277 11.00 -2.55 -19.35
C TRP A 277 10.12 -3.16 -20.43
N THR A 278 9.49 -4.27 -20.12
CA THR A 278 8.43 -4.89 -20.91
C THR A 278 7.09 -4.66 -20.23
N VAL A 279 6.19 -3.94 -20.89
CA VAL A 279 4.84 -3.66 -20.42
C VAL A 279 3.86 -4.60 -21.11
N THR A 280 3.20 -5.44 -20.33
CA THR A 280 2.18 -6.38 -20.81
C THR A 280 0.81 -5.90 -20.35
N PRO A 281 -0.07 -5.43 -21.26
CA PRO A 281 -1.43 -5.11 -20.90
C PRO A 281 -2.17 -6.35 -20.44
N LEU A 282 -2.96 -6.21 -19.40
CA LEU A 282 -3.78 -7.28 -18.86
C LEU A 282 -5.19 -7.12 -19.41
N GLY A 283 -5.66 -8.12 -20.16
CA GLY A 283 -6.92 -8.05 -20.93
C GLY A 283 -8.12 -7.72 -20.04
N VAL A 284 -8.98 -6.84 -20.52
CA VAL A 284 -10.32 -6.61 -19.99
C VAL A 284 -11.23 -7.64 -20.66
N GLN A 285 -11.42 -8.80 -20.04
CA GLN A 285 -12.56 -9.62 -20.44
C GLN A 285 -13.84 -9.00 -19.90
N ASN A 286 -14.83 -8.81 -20.80
CA ASN A 286 -16.13 -8.18 -20.57
C ASN A 286 -17.10 -9.08 -19.77
N ASP A 287 -16.62 -9.81 -18.78
CA ASP A 287 -17.43 -10.65 -17.91
C ASP A 287 -17.31 -10.17 -16.46
N GLU A 288 -18.28 -10.51 -15.60
CA GLU A 288 -18.33 -10.16 -14.17
C GLU A 288 -17.09 -10.63 -13.39
N SER A 289 -16.26 -11.43 -14.00
CA SER A 289 -14.89 -11.79 -13.59
C SER A 289 -13.86 -10.70 -13.92
N ARG A 290 -14.22 -9.43 -13.82
CA ARG A 290 -13.39 -8.23 -14.12
C ARG A 290 -11.93 -8.24 -13.69
N PHE A 291 -11.42 -9.37 -13.31
CA PHE A 291 -10.11 -9.54 -12.75
C PHE A 291 -9.54 -10.94 -13.02
N GLU A 292 -9.60 -11.43 -14.22
CA GLU A 292 -8.59 -12.39 -14.64
C GLU A 292 -7.26 -11.67 -14.85
N VAL A 293 -6.72 -11.15 -13.78
CA VAL A 293 -5.32 -10.87 -13.74
C VAL A 293 -4.65 -12.14 -13.23
N VAL A 294 -4.61 -13.09 -14.09
CA VAL A 294 -3.58 -14.10 -14.01
C VAL A 294 -2.34 -13.36 -14.51
N GLY A 295 -1.33 -13.16 -13.66
CA GLY A 295 -0.03 -12.71 -14.15
C GLY A 295 0.37 -13.60 -15.32
N PRO A 296 1.32 -13.20 -16.17
CA PRO A 296 1.69 -13.95 -17.40
C PRO A 296 2.04 -15.41 -17.14
N SER A 297 2.17 -15.79 -15.89
CA SER A 297 2.51 -17.14 -15.40
C SER A 297 1.45 -17.76 -14.48
N GLY A 298 0.23 -17.21 -14.40
CA GLY A 298 -0.83 -17.73 -13.52
C GLY A 298 -0.48 -17.61 -12.04
N THR A 299 -0.40 -18.75 -11.35
CA THR A 299 -0.05 -18.85 -9.93
C THR A 299 1.47 -18.96 -9.69
N THR A 300 2.30 -18.94 -10.73
CA THR A 300 3.75 -18.97 -10.60
C THR A 300 4.27 -17.54 -10.29
N PRO A 301 4.99 -17.33 -9.18
CA PRO A 301 5.57 -16.03 -8.89
C PRO A 301 6.61 -15.59 -9.92
N VAL A 302 6.51 -14.33 -10.38
CA VAL A 302 7.45 -13.70 -11.30
C VAL A 302 7.83 -12.31 -10.77
N PRO A 303 9.08 -11.84 -11.02
CA PRO A 303 9.48 -10.50 -10.61
C PRO A 303 8.84 -9.45 -11.52
N GLY A 304 8.32 -8.37 -10.94
CA GLY A 304 7.72 -7.28 -11.70
C GLY A 304 6.82 -6.40 -10.85
N PHE A 305 6.00 -5.63 -11.55
CA PHE A 305 5.07 -4.66 -10.97
C PHE A 305 3.70 -4.80 -11.64
N TYR A 306 2.65 -4.68 -10.86
CA TYR A 306 1.33 -4.37 -11.41
C TYR A 306 1.04 -2.90 -11.20
N ALA A 307 0.40 -2.26 -12.17
CA ALA A 307 -0.03 -0.88 -12.06
C ALA A 307 -1.16 -0.56 -13.05
N PHE A 308 -1.85 0.55 -12.84
CA PHE A 308 -2.51 1.23 -13.94
C PHE A 308 -1.48 1.88 -14.87
N TRP A 309 -1.76 1.85 -16.17
CA TRP A 309 -0.86 2.38 -17.19
C TRP A 309 -0.45 3.85 -16.93
N PHE A 310 -1.40 4.70 -16.52
CA PHE A 310 -1.09 6.09 -16.24
C PHE A 310 0.00 6.27 -15.18
N ALA A 311 -0.04 5.46 -14.13
CA ALA A 311 0.89 5.58 -13.00
C ALA A 311 2.28 5.06 -13.39
N TRP A 312 2.34 3.92 -14.07
CA TRP A 312 3.60 3.40 -14.59
C TRP A 312 4.25 4.39 -15.55
N TYR A 313 3.48 4.83 -16.58
CA TYR A 313 3.95 5.76 -17.59
C TYR A 313 4.51 7.06 -16.98
N ALA A 314 3.73 7.71 -16.10
CA ALA A 314 4.16 8.97 -15.49
C ALA A 314 5.37 8.83 -14.56
N THR A 315 5.50 7.68 -13.92
CA THR A 315 6.63 7.40 -13.01
C THR A 315 7.92 7.10 -13.78
N HIS A 316 7.83 6.62 -15.03
CA HIS A 316 8.96 6.22 -15.89
C HIS A 316 9.02 7.01 -17.21
N ALA A 317 8.42 8.20 -17.25
CA ALA A 317 8.37 9.02 -18.46
C ALA A 317 9.74 9.39 -19.03
N ASP A 318 10.74 9.49 -18.17
CA ASP A 318 12.12 9.80 -18.54
C ASP A 318 12.97 8.55 -18.86
N ASP A 319 12.37 7.34 -18.77
CA ASP A 319 13.06 6.09 -19.08
C ASP A 319 12.79 5.68 -20.54
N PRO A 320 13.76 5.85 -21.46
CA PRO A 320 13.57 5.61 -22.90
C PRO A 320 13.41 4.11 -23.24
N GLY A 321 13.53 3.22 -22.28
CA GLY A 321 13.56 1.76 -22.49
C GLY A 321 12.21 1.07 -22.34
N THR A 322 11.08 1.79 -22.23
CA THR A 322 9.76 1.17 -22.08
C THR A 322 9.22 0.69 -23.43
N THR A 323 9.12 -0.63 -23.63
CA THR A 323 8.54 -1.25 -24.82
C THR A 323 7.14 -1.76 -24.49
N GLU A 324 6.09 -1.25 -25.15
CA GLU A 324 4.74 -1.80 -25.09
C GLU A 324 4.69 -3.10 -25.90
N THR A 325 4.34 -4.21 -25.24
CA THR A 325 4.02 -5.44 -25.96
C THR A 325 2.58 -5.36 -26.41
N THR A 326 2.34 -5.17 -27.70
CA THR A 326 1.00 -5.29 -28.28
C THR A 326 0.64 -6.75 -28.27
N GLU A 327 -0.42 -7.16 -27.56
CA GLU A 327 -0.97 -8.50 -27.75
C GLU A 327 -1.30 -8.67 -29.24
N SER A 328 -0.69 -9.69 -29.86
CA SER A 328 -1.17 -10.21 -31.15
C SER A 328 -2.55 -10.79 -30.89
N ARG A 329 -3.57 -10.23 -31.56
CA ARG A 329 -4.96 -10.69 -31.59
C ARG A 329 -5.07 -12.17 -31.92
#